data_635ff0a14d1995ddbe1f17895288448f
#
_entry.id   635ff0a14d1995ddbe1f17895288448f
#
_cell.length_a   1.000
_cell.length_b   1.000
_cell.length_c   1.000
_cell.angle_alpha   90.00
_cell.angle_beta   90.00
_cell.angle_gamma   90.00
#
_symmetry.space_group_name_H-M   'P 1'
#
loop_
_entity.id
_entity.type
_entity.pdbx_description
1 polymer ?
#
loop_
_entity_poly.entity_id
_entity_poly.type
_entity_poly.pdbx_seq_one_letter_code
_entity_poly.pdbx_strand_id
1 'polypeptide(L)'
;MLSDAELDRYARQIILPAFGGAGQAKLRAAHVAVIGAGGIGCPAITYLAAAGVGKLTIIDDDAIELSNLQRQPLFTDADIGAPKAGVAADAARRINPHVEAIAIARRLDDANAEALLAGASLILDGCDNFATRLAVNRAAVAVEIPLLSAAIGAFEGQVALYEGWRADQACYACLVGNDPDRPGINCAETGVMGALAGMIGTMAALEAVRALTGWGNALTGRLAIVDMLDRRWREVGVPRDPACPICQA
;
A
#
# COMPACT_ATOMS: atom_id res chain seq x y z
N MET A 1 0.76 -24.55 8.25
CA MET A 1 -0.63 -24.98 8.41
C MET A 1 -1.31 -23.95 9.28
N LEU A 2 -2.59 -23.60 9.03
CA LEU A 2 -3.37 -22.70 9.89
C LEU A 2 -3.76 -23.43 11.17
N SER A 3 -3.74 -22.74 12.30
CA SER A 3 -4.28 -23.25 13.58
C SER A 3 -5.81 -23.20 13.60
N ASP A 4 -6.45 -23.90 14.54
CA ASP A 4 -7.91 -23.87 14.68
C ASP A 4 -8.42 -22.44 14.94
N ALA A 5 -7.70 -21.67 15.75
CA ALA A 5 -8.02 -20.25 16.01
C ALA A 5 -7.93 -19.37 14.74
N GLU A 6 -6.98 -19.67 13.85
CA GLU A 6 -6.88 -19.00 12.54
C GLU A 6 -7.99 -19.44 11.60
N LEU A 7 -8.36 -20.72 11.60
CA LEU A 7 -9.48 -21.25 10.80
C LEU A 7 -10.79 -20.57 11.20
N ASP A 8 -11.07 -20.44 12.49
CA ASP A 8 -12.24 -19.74 13.01
C ASP A 8 -12.22 -18.25 12.64
N ARG A 9 -11.06 -17.58 12.83
CA ARG A 9 -10.90 -16.15 12.53
C ARG A 9 -11.16 -15.84 11.05
N TYR A 10 -10.64 -16.67 10.15
CA TYR A 10 -10.70 -16.44 8.71
C TYR A 10 -11.82 -17.21 8.01
N ALA A 11 -12.71 -17.88 8.75
CA ALA A 11 -13.76 -18.73 8.19
C ALA A 11 -14.56 -18.05 7.07
N ARG A 12 -14.88 -16.76 7.22
CA ARG A 12 -15.65 -16.00 6.23
C ARG A 12 -14.91 -15.71 4.94
N GLN A 13 -13.58 -15.72 4.96
CA GLN A 13 -12.74 -15.62 3.75
C GLN A 13 -12.52 -17.00 3.13
N ILE A 14 -12.28 -18.00 3.96
CA ILE A 14 -11.99 -19.38 3.51
C ILE A 14 -13.15 -20.01 2.74
N ILE A 15 -14.40 -19.68 3.09
CA ILE A 15 -15.56 -20.20 2.37
C ILE A 15 -15.79 -19.61 0.98
N LEU A 16 -15.06 -18.53 0.61
CA LEU A 16 -15.17 -17.95 -0.73
C LEU A 16 -14.52 -18.88 -1.77
N PRO A 17 -15.27 -19.38 -2.79
CA PRO A 17 -14.75 -20.41 -3.72
C PRO A 17 -13.47 -19.97 -4.46
N ALA A 18 -13.35 -18.69 -4.81
CA ALA A 18 -12.20 -18.15 -5.52
C ALA A 18 -10.97 -17.92 -4.63
N PHE A 19 -11.12 -17.94 -3.30
CA PHE A 19 -10.06 -17.68 -2.33
C PHE A 19 -9.65 -18.94 -1.59
N GLY A 20 -10.58 -19.54 -0.85
CA GLY A 20 -10.40 -20.82 -0.15
C GLY A 20 -9.30 -20.84 0.91
N GLY A 21 -9.03 -22.01 1.45
CA GLY A 21 -7.94 -22.22 2.39
C GLY A 21 -6.55 -22.01 1.76
N ALA A 22 -6.42 -22.22 0.45
CA ALA A 22 -5.16 -21.99 -0.28
C ALA A 22 -4.83 -20.49 -0.34
N GLY A 23 -5.82 -19.63 -0.58
CA GLY A 23 -5.66 -18.18 -0.52
C GLY A 23 -5.25 -17.70 0.87
N GLN A 24 -5.89 -18.22 1.93
CA GLN A 24 -5.51 -17.89 3.30
C GLN A 24 -4.09 -18.33 3.66
N ALA A 25 -3.68 -19.51 3.20
CA ALA A 25 -2.31 -20.00 3.40
C ALA A 25 -1.27 -19.10 2.71
N LYS A 26 -1.57 -18.59 1.50
CA LYS A 26 -0.72 -17.62 0.80
C LYS A 26 -0.63 -16.30 1.57
N LEU A 27 -1.75 -15.75 2.06
CA LEU A 27 -1.73 -14.53 2.87
C LEU A 27 -0.88 -14.69 4.13
N ARG A 28 -1.04 -15.82 4.84
CA ARG A 28 -0.25 -16.09 6.04
C ARG A 28 1.25 -16.19 5.76
N ALA A 29 1.63 -16.63 4.59
CA ALA A 29 3.04 -16.71 4.18
C ALA A 29 3.57 -15.37 3.63
N ALA A 30 2.69 -14.43 3.30
CA ALA A 30 3.06 -13.18 2.66
C ALA A 30 3.65 -12.16 3.64
N HIS A 31 4.57 -11.37 3.12
CA HIS A 31 5.14 -10.19 3.76
C HIS A 31 4.79 -8.94 2.94
N VAL A 32 4.10 -7.98 3.51
CA VAL A 32 3.79 -6.69 2.85
C VAL A 32 4.57 -5.58 3.53
N ALA A 33 5.34 -4.83 2.73
CA ALA A 33 5.95 -3.58 3.15
C ALA A 33 4.99 -2.43 2.85
N VAL A 34 4.57 -1.70 3.88
CA VAL A 34 3.67 -0.54 3.77
C VAL A 34 4.46 0.74 3.98
N ILE A 35 4.51 1.57 2.95
CA ILE A 35 5.20 2.86 2.96
C ILE A 35 4.17 3.96 3.20
N GLY A 36 4.31 4.63 4.35
CA GLY A 36 3.36 5.61 4.84
C GLY A 36 2.23 4.99 5.66
N ALA A 37 2.13 5.36 6.93
CA ALA A 37 1.02 5.06 7.84
C ALA A 37 0.03 6.24 7.93
N GLY A 38 -0.16 6.94 6.80
CA GLY A 38 -1.05 8.09 6.66
C GLY A 38 -2.50 7.71 6.36
N GLY A 39 -3.20 8.59 5.63
CA GLY A 39 -4.63 8.42 5.30
C GLY A 39 -4.94 7.16 4.48
N ILE A 40 -4.02 6.74 3.59
CA ILE A 40 -4.12 5.49 2.83
C ILE A 40 -3.60 4.32 3.64
N GLY A 41 -2.44 4.49 4.31
CA GLY A 41 -1.80 3.40 5.06
C GLY A 41 -2.62 2.90 6.24
N CYS A 42 -3.27 3.79 7.01
CA CYS A 42 -4.10 3.39 8.15
C CYS A 42 -5.18 2.33 7.80
N PRO A 43 -6.09 2.57 6.85
CA PRO A 43 -7.06 1.57 6.46
C PRO A 43 -6.42 0.35 5.77
N ALA A 44 -5.34 0.53 4.99
CA ALA A 44 -4.64 -0.58 4.38
C ALA A 44 -4.04 -1.53 5.43
N ILE A 45 -3.31 -1.01 6.42
CA ILE A 45 -2.75 -1.79 7.53
C ILE A 45 -3.86 -2.52 8.30
N THR A 46 -4.97 -1.82 8.59
CA THR A 46 -6.12 -2.40 9.29
C THR A 46 -6.66 -3.64 8.58
N TYR A 47 -6.94 -3.53 7.29
CA TYR A 47 -7.55 -4.64 6.54
C TYR A 47 -6.54 -5.74 6.18
N LEU A 48 -5.27 -5.42 5.92
CA LEU A 48 -4.23 -6.44 5.72
C LEU A 48 -3.99 -7.25 6.99
N ALA A 49 -3.94 -6.61 8.15
CA ALA A 49 -3.83 -7.30 9.43
C ALA A 49 -5.08 -8.15 9.70
N ALA A 50 -6.29 -7.61 9.54
CA ALA A 50 -7.54 -8.34 9.73
C ALA A 50 -7.65 -9.54 8.79
N ALA A 51 -7.21 -9.41 7.53
CA ALA A 51 -7.21 -10.48 6.54
C ALA A 51 -6.19 -11.60 6.83
N GLY A 52 -5.21 -11.37 7.71
CA GLY A 52 -4.22 -12.36 8.09
C GLY A 52 -3.01 -12.43 7.17
N VAL A 53 -2.55 -11.29 6.65
CA VAL A 53 -1.20 -11.18 6.08
C VAL A 53 -0.19 -11.51 7.17
N GLY A 54 0.70 -12.48 6.93
CA GLY A 54 1.57 -13.01 7.98
C GLY A 54 2.54 -12.00 8.55
N LYS A 55 3.07 -11.09 7.70
CA LYS A 55 4.03 -10.07 8.12
C LYS A 55 3.73 -8.72 7.47
N LEU A 56 3.76 -7.66 8.29
CA LEU A 56 3.68 -6.26 7.86
C LEU A 56 4.93 -5.52 8.33
N THR A 57 5.68 -4.93 7.41
CA THR A 57 6.71 -3.93 7.74
C THR A 57 6.15 -2.55 7.43
N ILE A 58 5.98 -1.72 8.45
CA ILE A 58 5.36 -0.39 8.36
C ILE A 58 6.46 0.66 8.47
N ILE A 59 6.66 1.42 7.40
CA ILE A 59 7.75 2.40 7.26
C ILE A 59 7.14 3.80 7.18
N ASP A 60 7.40 4.62 8.18
CA ASP A 60 6.91 6.01 8.26
C ASP A 60 7.78 6.79 9.24
N ASP A 61 8.26 7.96 8.86
CA ASP A 61 9.15 8.80 9.67
C ASP A 61 8.43 9.91 10.45
N ASP A 62 7.12 10.07 10.27
CA ASP A 62 6.34 11.12 10.90
C ASP A 62 5.90 10.77 12.33
N ALA A 63 5.64 11.83 13.09
CA ALA A 63 4.84 11.78 14.31
C ALA A 63 3.36 12.03 14.03
N ILE A 64 2.50 11.58 14.93
CA ILE A 64 1.05 11.78 14.85
C ILE A 64 0.73 13.21 15.28
N GLU A 65 -0.07 13.91 14.46
CA GLU A 65 -0.55 15.25 14.72
C GLU A 65 -2.07 15.30 14.78
N LEU A 66 -2.63 16.27 15.50
CA LEU A 66 -4.09 16.47 15.61
C LEU A 66 -4.74 16.59 14.23
N SER A 67 -4.10 17.31 13.30
CA SER A 67 -4.57 17.50 11.91
C SER A 67 -4.66 16.20 11.09
N ASN A 68 -4.03 15.13 11.56
CA ASN A 68 -4.04 13.82 10.91
C ASN A 68 -5.31 13.02 11.23
N LEU A 69 -5.86 13.17 12.44
CA LEU A 69 -6.89 12.26 12.99
C LEU A 69 -8.16 12.18 12.15
N GLN A 70 -8.51 13.26 11.42
CA GLN A 70 -9.70 13.29 10.55
C GLN A 70 -9.63 12.30 9.36
N ARG A 71 -8.42 11.77 9.01
CA ARG A 71 -8.22 10.82 7.90
C ARG A 71 -7.32 9.62 8.25
N GLN A 72 -6.82 9.55 9.47
CA GLN A 72 -5.94 8.49 9.96
C GLN A 72 -6.57 7.80 11.19
N PRO A 73 -7.72 7.11 11.02
CA PRO A 73 -8.55 6.63 12.14
C PRO A 73 -7.91 5.49 12.95
N LEU A 74 -6.72 5.05 12.58
CA LEU A 74 -5.93 4.11 13.36
C LEU A 74 -5.35 4.73 14.63
N PHE A 75 -5.25 6.07 14.64
CA PHE A 75 -4.69 6.89 15.72
C PHE A 75 -5.79 7.63 16.48
N THR A 76 -5.49 7.98 17.74
CA THR A 76 -6.38 8.69 18.65
C THR A 76 -5.67 9.92 19.23
N ASP A 77 -6.41 10.78 19.94
CA ASP A 77 -5.83 11.94 20.64
C ASP A 77 -4.73 11.54 21.61
N ALA A 78 -4.80 10.35 22.21
CA ALA A 78 -3.80 9.83 23.13
C ALA A 78 -2.46 9.49 22.45
N ASP A 79 -2.46 9.35 21.12
CA ASP A 79 -1.29 8.96 20.35
C ASP A 79 -0.54 10.20 19.76
N ILE A 80 -1.05 11.42 19.96
CA ILE A 80 -0.44 12.65 19.42
C ILE A 80 1.00 12.78 19.93
N GLY A 81 1.93 13.00 18.98
CA GLY A 81 3.37 13.10 19.22
C GLY A 81 4.11 11.76 19.16
N ALA A 82 3.42 10.62 19.17
CA ALA A 82 4.05 9.31 19.01
C ALA A 82 4.42 9.03 17.52
N PRO A 83 5.45 8.19 17.24
CA PRO A 83 5.81 7.79 15.89
C PRO A 83 4.67 6.97 15.23
N LYS A 84 4.23 7.39 14.03
CA LYS A 84 3.15 6.72 13.28
C LYS A 84 3.41 5.24 13.07
N ALA A 85 4.60 4.86 12.62
CA ALA A 85 4.96 3.47 12.36
C ALA A 85 4.79 2.58 13.60
N GLY A 86 5.20 3.07 14.78
CA GLY A 86 5.09 2.35 16.05
C GLY A 86 3.64 2.07 16.45
N VAL A 87 2.83 3.13 16.49
CA VAL A 87 1.41 3.03 16.86
C VAL A 87 0.64 2.16 15.85
N ALA A 88 0.93 2.29 14.55
CA ALA A 88 0.31 1.48 13.51
C ALA A 88 0.67 -0.02 13.64
N ALA A 89 1.92 -0.35 13.98
CA ALA A 89 2.33 -1.73 14.22
C ALA A 89 1.65 -2.32 15.46
N ASP A 90 1.53 -1.53 16.53
CA ASP A 90 0.79 -1.95 17.74
C ASP A 90 -0.69 -2.17 17.44
N ALA A 91 -1.30 -1.30 16.63
CA ALA A 91 -2.67 -1.46 16.20
C ALA A 91 -2.85 -2.73 15.36
N ALA A 92 -1.96 -3.02 14.40
CA ALA A 92 -1.99 -4.24 13.60
C ALA A 92 -1.96 -5.50 14.47
N ARG A 93 -1.08 -5.54 15.50
CA ARG A 93 -1.00 -6.65 16.46
C ARG A 93 -2.25 -6.79 17.32
N ARG A 94 -2.89 -5.67 17.72
CA ARG A 94 -4.18 -5.70 18.45
C ARG A 94 -5.33 -6.21 17.57
N ILE A 95 -5.35 -5.84 16.29
CA ILE A 95 -6.36 -6.31 15.33
C ILE A 95 -6.21 -7.81 15.13
N ASN A 96 -4.97 -8.28 14.96
CA ASN A 96 -4.72 -9.70 14.70
C ASN A 96 -3.39 -10.16 15.31
N PRO A 97 -3.43 -10.93 16.41
CA PRO A 97 -2.23 -11.38 17.12
C PRO A 97 -1.39 -12.40 16.33
N HIS A 98 -1.92 -12.93 15.21
CA HIS A 98 -1.18 -13.83 14.32
C HIS A 98 -0.31 -13.10 13.29
N VAL A 99 -0.37 -11.77 13.24
CA VAL A 99 0.41 -10.93 12.31
C VAL A 99 1.68 -10.44 12.98
N GLU A 100 2.82 -10.72 12.37
CA GLU A 100 4.08 -10.08 12.73
C GLU A 100 4.09 -8.66 12.16
N ALA A 101 4.01 -7.63 13.01
CA ALA A 101 4.08 -6.24 12.57
C ALA A 101 5.38 -5.59 13.07
N ILE A 102 6.18 -5.09 12.12
CA ILE A 102 7.47 -4.42 12.37
C ILE A 102 7.31 -2.94 12.04
N ALA A 103 7.70 -2.08 12.98
CA ALA A 103 7.73 -0.63 12.79
C ALA A 103 9.14 -0.17 12.42
N ILE A 104 9.24 0.67 11.40
CA ILE A 104 10.47 1.36 11.00
C ILE A 104 10.17 2.86 10.96
N ALA A 105 10.53 3.56 12.03
CA ALA A 105 10.38 5.02 12.15
C ALA A 105 11.55 5.71 11.44
N ARG A 106 11.57 5.61 10.11
CA ARG A 106 12.63 6.15 9.28
C ARG A 106 12.10 6.48 7.89
N ARG A 107 12.58 7.59 7.32
CA ARG A 107 12.29 7.95 5.94
C ARG A 107 12.92 6.96 4.97
N LEU A 108 12.11 6.52 4.01
CA LEU A 108 12.58 5.70 2.91
C LEU A 108 13.13 6.62 1.81
N ASP A 109 14.36 6.34 1.38
CA ASP A 109 15.08 7.05 0.33
C ASP A 109 15.93 6.08 -0.52
N ASP A 110 16.61 6.58 -1.54
CA ASP A 110 17.43 5.76 -2.44
C ASP A 110 18.56 5.00 -1.73
N ALA A 111 19.07 5.52 -0.60
CA ALA A 111 20.17 4.89 0.11
C ALA A 111 19.75 3.66 0.93
N ASN A 112 18.46 3.53 1.25
CA ASN A 112 17.97 2.49 2.16
C ASN A 112 16.82 1.65 1.58
N ALA A 113 16.18 2.09 0.48
CA ALA A 113 14.96 1.49 -0.03
C ALA A 113 15.11 0.00 -0.35
N GLU A 114 16.16 -0.40 -1.09
CA GLU A 114 16.36 -1.80 -1.45
C GLU A 114 16.51 -2.70 -0.23
N ALA A 115 17.29 -2.27 0.77
CA ALA A 115 17.49 -3.03 2.00
C ALA A 115 16.21 -3.15 2.85
N LEU A 116 15.41 -2.07 2.91
CA LEU A 116 14.16 -2.04 3.67
C LEU A 116 13.03 -2.84 3.02
N LEU A 117 13.06 -2.97 1.70
CA LEU A 117 12.03 -3.65 0.92
C LEU A 117 12.37 -5.10 0.59
N ALA A 118 13.63 -5.49 0.75
CA ALA A 118 14.09 -6.84 0.45
C ALA A 118 13.28 -7.91 1.21
N GLY A 119 12.86 -8.94 0.47
CA GLY A 119 12.10 -10.07 1.03
C GLY A 119 10.61 -9.79 1.26
N ALA A 120 10.09 -8.62 0.90
CA ALA A 120 8.65 -8.41 0.82
C ALA A 120 8.05 -9.18 -0.35
N SER A 121 6.82 -9.65 -0.21
CA SER A 121 6.05 -10.26 -1.29
C SER A 121 5.31 -9.21 -2.12
N LEU A 122 5.09 -8.02 -1.54
CA LEU A 122 4.42 -6.88 -2.15
C LEU A 122 4.79 -5.61 -1.39
N ILE A 123 4.96 -4.52 -2.11
CA ILE A 123 5.14 -3.17 -1.57
C ILE A 123 3.83 -2.40 -1.77
N LEU A 124 3.27 -1.83 -0.70
CA LEU A 124 2.14 -0.91 -0.76
C LEU A 124 2.63 0.50 -0.45
N ASP A 125 2.60 1.36 -1.46
CA ASP A 125 3.02 2.75 -1.34
C ASP A 125 1.80 3.67 -1.23
N GLY A 126 1.62 4.27 -0.06
CA GLY A 126 0.62 5.29 0.26
C GLY A 126 1.23 6.60 0.75
N CYS A 127 2.52 6.84 0.46
CA CYS A 127 3.20 8.07 0.84
C CYS A 127 2.71 9.27 -0.01
N ASP A 128 3.01 10.49 0.41
CA ASP A 128 2.48 11.73 -0.17
C ASP A 128 3.53 12.59 -0.89
N ASN A 129 4.78 12.11 -1.01
CA ASN A 129 5.83 12.86 -1.70
C ASN A 129 6.45 12.08 -2.87
N PHE A 130 6.76 12.80 -3.95
CA PHE A 130 7.28 12.20 -5.18
C PHE A 130 8.67 11.60 -5.03
N ALA A 131 9.55 12.21 -4.27
CA ALA A 131 10.92 11.70 -4.08
C ALA A 131 10.90 10.29 -3.49
N THR A 132 10.12 10.07 -2.42
CA THR A 132 9.94 8.75 -1.82
C THR A 132 9.26 7.77 -2.79
N ARG A 133 8.19 8.18 -3.50
CA ARG A 133 7.52 7.32 -4.49
C ARG A 133 8.47 6.83 -5.58
N LEU A 134 9.33 7.70 -6.09
CA LEU A 134 10.32 7.35 -7.11
C LEU A 134 11.43 6.45 -6.53
N ALA A 135 11.88 6.67 -5.30
CA ALA A 135 12.82 5.79 -4.61
C ALA A 135 12.23 4.39 -4.40
N VAL A 136 10.97 4.31 -3.94
CA VAL A 136 10.22 3.04 -3.81
C VAL A 136 10.11 2.34 -5.16
N ASN A 137 9.76 3.05 -6.23
CA ASN A 137 9.66 2.48 -7.58
C ASN A 137 11.00 1.93 -8.10
N ARG A 138 12.10 2.68 -7.92
CA ARG A 138 13.45 2.21 -8.30
C ARG A 138 13.79 0.93 -7.56
N ALA A 139 13.63 0.92 -6.25
CA ALA A 139 13.91 -0.26 -5.44
C ALA A 139 13.01 -1.43 -5.82
N ALA A 140 11.69 -1.23 -6.01
CA ALA A 140 10.76 -2.27 -6.41
C ALA A 140 11.16 -2.95 -7.73
N VAL A 141 11.63 -2.16 -8.71
CA VAL A 141 12.15 -2.70 -9.99
C VAL A 141 13.45 -3.48 -9.76
N ALA A 142 14.37 -2.93 -8.95
CA ALA A 142 15.68 -3.56 -8.69
C ALA A 142 15.57 -4.89 -7.93
N VAL A 143 14.63 -4.99 -6.96
CA VAL A 143 14.43 -6.20 -6.17
C VAL A 143 13.31 -7.12 -6.73
N GLU A 144 12.72 -6.78 -7.87
CA GLU A 144 11.67 -7.54 -8.57
C GLU A 144 10.43 -7.85 -7.68
N ILE A 145 9.97 -6.84 -6.92
CA ILE A 145 8.81 -6.97 -6.04
C ILE A 145 7.65 -6.10 -6.57
N PRO A 146 6.40 -6.65 -6.64
CA PRO A 146 5.22 -5.89 -7.07
C PRO A 146 5.01 -4.62 -6.22
N LEU A 147 4.83 -3.48 -6.90
CA LEU A 147 4.54 -2.19 -6.29
C LEU A 147 3.07 -1.83 -6.49
N LEU A 148 2.30 -1.87 -5.42
CA LEU A 148 0.95 -1.35 -5.37
C LEU A 148 1.00 0.10 -4.91
N SER A 149 0.82 1.03 -5.84
CA SER A 149 0.83 2.47 -5.56
C SER A 149 -0.59 3.00 -5.43
N ALA A 150 -0.85 3.73 -4.36
CA ALA A 150 -2.12 4.40 -4.10
C ALA A 150 -1.90 5.89 -3.83
N ALA A 151 -2.78 6.72 -4.37
CA ALA A 151 -2.73 8.17 -4.17
C ALA A 151 -4.13 8.76 -4.06
N ILE A 152 -4.23 9.88 -3.36
CA ILE A 152 -5.46 10.67 -3.21
C ILE A 152 -5.15 12.15 -3.41
N GLY A 153 -6.14 12.87 -3.89
CA GLY A 153 -6.17 14.34 -3.91
C GLY A 153 -7.60 14.76 -3.62
N ALA A 154 -7.88 15.98 -3.29
CA ALA A 154 -9.20 16.55 -2.99
C ALA A 154 -10.37 15.53 -2.95
N PHE A 155 -10.95 15.21 -4.11
CA PHE A 155 -12.07 14.27 -4.29
C PHE A 155 -11.73 13.09 -5.21
N GLU A 156 -10.47 12.94 -5.62
CA GLU A 156 -10.01 11.87 -6.49
C GLU A 156 -9.08 10.91 -5.77
N GLY A 157 -9.13 9.64 -6.18
CA GLY A 157 -8.23 8.62 -5.73
C GLY A 157 -7.79 7.70 -6.85
N GLN A 158 -6.65 7.08 -6.71
CA GLN A 158 -6.11 6.16 -7.69
C GLN A 158 -5.33 5.03 -7.07
N VAL A 159 -5.40 3.84 -7.70
CA VAL A 159 -4.67 2.64 -7.31
C VAL A 159 -4.15 1.96 -8.56
N ALA A 160 -2.89 1.53 -8.55
CA ALA A 160 -2.28 0.76 -9.64
C ALA A 160 -1.27 -0.25 -9.11
N LEU A 161 -1.13 -1.38 -9.81
CA LEU A 161 -0.11 -2.39 -9.53
C LEU A 161 0.93 -2.39 -10.64
N TYR A 162 2.20 -2.22 -10.27
CA TYR A 162 3.34 -2.16 -11.17
C TYR A 162 4.28 -3.34 -10.97
N GLU A 163 4.73 -3.93 -12.07
CA GLU A 163 5.73 -4.99 -12.14
C GLU A 163 6.80 -4.61 -13.16
N GLY A 164 7.42 -3.42 -12.98
CA GLY A 164 8.27 -2.76 -13.96
C GLY A 164 9.55 -3.51 -14.36
N TRP A 165 9.95 -4.55 -13.63
CA TRP A 165 11.05 -5.45 -14.03
C TRP A 165 10.64 -6.40 -15.17
N ARG A 166 9.35 -6.59 -15.42
CA ARG A 166 8.85 -7.41 -16.54
C ARG A 166 8.88 -6.61 -17.84
N ALA A 167 9.36 -7.24 -18.90
CA ALA A 167 9.58 -6.59 -20.19
C ALA A 167 8.32 -5.95 -20.80
N ASP A 168 7.14 -6.47 -20.48
CA ASP A 168 5.84 -6.05 -21.00
C ASP A 168 5.07 -5.11 -20.05
N GLN A 169 5.63 -4.80 -18.87
CA GLN A 169 4.93 -4.04 -17.84
C GLN A 169 5.57 -2.65 -17.59
N ALA A 170 4.71 -1.68 -17.34
CA ALA A 170 5.13 -0.34 -16.91
C ALA A 170 5.61 -0.35 -15.45
N CYS A 171 6.51 0.57 -15.10
CA CYS A 171 6.76 0.95 -13.72
C CYS A 171 6.02 2.27 -13.40
N TYR A 172 6.04 2.69 -12.12
CA TYR A 172 5.39 3.95 -11.72
C TYR A 172 5.95 5.18 -12.49
N ALA A 173 7.27 5.21 -12.75
CA ALA A 173 7.88 6.31 -13.51
C ALA A 173 7.42 6.38 -14.97
N CYS A 174 6.94 5.28 -15.58
CA CYS A 174 6.33 5.34 -16.93
C CYS A 174 5.07 6.22 -16.95
N LEU A 175 4.34 6.30 -15.84
CA LEU A 175 3.13 7.11 -15.71
C LEU A 175 3.45 8.56 -15.34
N VAL A 176 4.35 8.78 -14.38
CA VAL A 176 4.53 10.11 -13.76
C VAL A 176 5.82 10.83 -14.18
N GLY A 177 6.73 10.14 -14.89
CA GLY A 177 8.09 10.64 -15.15
C GLY A 177 9.03 10.36 -13.99
N ASN A 178 10.27 10.86 -14.09
CA ASN A 178 11.34 10.63 -13.11
C ASN A 178 11.89 11.93 -12.50
N ASP A 179 11.05 12.94 -12.37
CA ASP A 179 11.42 14.22 -11.74
C ASP A 179 11.00 14.23 -10.28
N PRO A 180 11.95 14.13 -9.31
CA PRO A 180 11.62 14.12 -7.88
C PRO A 180 11.09 15.48 -7.37
N ASP A 181 11.41 16.56 -8.07
CA ASP A 181 11.01 17.92 -7.73
C ASP A 181 9.68 18.31 -8.39
N ARG A 182 9.07 17.38 -9.13
CA ARG A 182 7.75 17.61 -9.72
C ARG A 182 6.77 18.03 -8.63
N PRO A 183 6.05 19.17 -8.81
CA PRO A 183 5.03 19.58 -7.87
C PRO A 183 3.99 18.46 -7.70
N GLY A 184 3.96 17.87 -6.51
CA GLY A 184 2.95 16.89 -6.13
C GLY A 184 1.64 17.61 -5.78
N ILE A 185 0.52 16.86 -5.84
CA ILE A 185 -0.71 17.29 -5.18
C ILE A 185 -0.48 17.04 -3.68
N ASN A 186 -0.11 18.08 -2.96
CA ASN A 186 0.06 18.02 -1.52
C ASN A 186 -1.32 18.09 -0.86
N CYS A 187 -1.74 17.02 -0.20
CA CYS A 187 -3.03 16.97 0.52
C CYS A 187 -3.13 18.03 1.62
N ALA A 188 -2.01 18.54 2.14
CA ALA A 188 -2.00 19.62 3.11
C ALA A 188 -2.40 20.97 2.49
N GLU A 189 -2.11 21.16 1.20
CA GLU A 189 -2.43 22.40 0.47
C GLU A 189 -3.80 22.34 -0.23
N THR A 190 -4.17 21.17 -0.75
CA THR A 190 -5.41 20.99 -1.53
C THR A 190 -6.58 20.46 -0.70
N GLY A 191 -6.32 19.97 0.52
CA GLY A 191 -7.29 19.29 1.34
C GLY A 191 -7.62 17.89 0.83
N VAL A 192 -8.25 17.07 1.66
CA VAL A 192 -8.72 15.72 1.33
C VAL A 192 -9.89 15.31 2.23
N MET A 193 -10.89 14.65 1.66
CA MET A 193 -11.96 14.04 2.44
C MET A 193 -11.44 12.75 3.09
N GLY A 194 -11.49 12.67 4.44
CA GLY A 194 -10.98 11.51 5.18
C GLY A 194 -11.59 10.18 4.76
N ALA A 195 -12.89 10.16 4.48
CA ALA A 195 -13.58 8.96 3.99
C ALA A 195 -13.04 8.47 2.61
N LEU A 196 -12.60 9.39 1.74
CA LEU A 196 -11.96 9.03 0.48
C LEU A 196 -10.62 8.34 0.71
N ALA A 197 -9.82 8.87 1.64
CA ALA A 197 -8.57 8.22 2.04
C ALA A 197 -8.82 6.80 2.55
N GLY A 198 -9.87 6.62 3.40
CA GLY A 198 -10.34 5.33 3.88
C GLY A 198 -10.72 4.37 2.75
N MET A 199 -11.49 4.87 1.77
CA MET A 199 -11.93 4.07 0.63
C MET A 199 -10.75 3.61 -0.24
N ILE A 200 -9.82 4.50 -0.58
CA ILE A 200 -8.67 4.18 -1.41
C ILE A 200 -7.70 3.23 -0.69
N GLY A 201 -7.44 3.45 0.60
CA GLY A 201 -6.60 2.54 1.37
C GLY A 201 -7.22 1.15 1.55
N THR A 202 -8.55 1.06 1.69
CA THR A 202 -9.26 -0.23 1.73
C THR A 202 -9.23 -0.91 0.36
N MET A 203 -9.40 -0.16 -0.73
CA MET A 203 -9.25 -0.67 -2.09
C MET A 203 -7.81 -1.19 -2.33
N ALA A 204 -6.80 -0.45 -1.88
CA ALA A 204 -5.41 -0.89 -1.98
C ALA A 204 -5.16 -2.19 -1.17
N ALA A 205 -5.73 -2.33 0.02
CA ALA A 205 -5.66 -3.58 0.78
C ALA A 205 -6.30 -4.76 0.03
N LEU A 206 -7.46 -4.55 -0.59
CA LEU A 206 -8.15 -5.59 -1.37
C LEU A 206 -7.33 -6.00 -2.60
N GLU A 207 -6.74 -5.04 -3.32
CA GLU A 207 -5.85 -5.31 -4.45
C GLU A 207 -4.55 -6.00 -4.02
N ALA A 208 -3.98 -5.66 -2.86
CA ALA A 208 -2.84 -6.38 -2.29
C ALA A 208 -3.19 -7.86 -2.00
N VAL A 209 -4.35 -8.11 -1.38
CA VAL A 209 -4.85 -9.48 -1.15
C VAL A 209 -5.02 -10.22 -2.47
N ARG A 210 -5.60 -9.57 -3.49
CA ARG A 210 -5.78 -10.13 -4.84
C ARG A 210 -4.44 -10.51 -5.47
N ALA A 211 -3.49 -9.59 -5.49
CA ALA A 211 -2.17 -9.80 -6.07
C ALA A 211 -1.42 -10.96 -5.39
N LEU A 212 -1.48 -11.03 -4.05
CA LEU A 212 -0.81 -12.08 -3.26
C LEU A 212 -1.43 -13.47 -3.42
N THR A 213 -2.72 -13.55 -3.64
CA THR A 213 -3.46 -14.82 -3.63
C THR A 213 -3.87 -15.31 -5.02
N GLY A 214 -3.98 -14.41 -6.00
CA GLY A 214 -4.19 -14.73 -7.41
C GLY A 214 -5.64 -15.01 -7.81
N TRP A 215 -6.64 -14.50 -7.07
CA TRP A 215 -8.03 -14.58 -7.49
C TRP A 215 -8.43 -13.37 -8.36
N GLY A 216 -9.26 -13.63 -9.39
CA GLY A 216 -9.70 -12.60 -10.33
C GLY A 216 -8.55 -12.01 -11.15
N ASN A 217 -8.72 -10.77 -11.63
CA ASN A 217 -7.73 -10.05 -12.42
C ASN A 217 -7.13 -8.93 -11.57
N ALA A 218 -5.82 -8.95 -11.32
CA ALA A 218 -5.12 -7.86 -10.65
C ALA A 218 -5.00 -6.62 -11.54
N LEU A 219 -4.74 -5.46 -10.93
CA LEU A 219 -4.53 -4.18 -11.62
C LEU A 219 -3.15 -4.06 -12.29
N THR A 220 -2.45 -5.15 -12.58
CA THR A 220 -1.13 -5.11 -13.22
C THR A 220 -1.21 -4.37 -14.57
N GLY A 221 -0.42 -3.31 -14.72
CA GLY A 221 -0.42 -2.46 -15.93
C GLY A 221 -1.69 -1.63 -16.13
N ARG A 222 -2.52 -1.49 -15.12
CA ARG A 222 -3.75 -0.69 -15.15
C ARG A 222 -3.79 0.26 -13.96
N LEU A 223 -4.37 1.43 -14.19
CA LEU A 223 -4.65 2.44 -13.18
C LEU A 223 -6.16 2.52 -12.96
N ALA A 224 -6.63 2.19 -11.77
CA ALA A 224 -7.99 2.47 -11.34
C ALA A 224 -8.06 3.90 -10.82
N ILE A 225 -9.00 4.67 -11.33
CA ILE A 225 -9.25 6.07 -10.96
C ILE A 225 -10.67 6.19 -10.42
N VAL A 226 -10.79 6.85 -9.28
CA VAL A 226 -12.06 7.12 -8.61
C VAL A 226 -12.21 8.63 -8.48
N ASP A 227 -13.24 9.18 -9.12
CA ASP A 227 -13.66 10.57 -9.02
C ASP A 227 -14.96 10.61 -8.21
N MET A 228 -14.87 11.08 -6.96
CA MET A 228 -16.02 11.11 -6.04
C MET A 228 -16.83 12.40 -6.15
N LEU A 229 -16.33 13.40 -6.87
CA LEU A 229 -17.13 14.59 -7.17
C LEU A 229 -18.26 14.23 -8.13
N ASP A 230 -17.91 13.49 -9.20
CA ASP A 230 -18.87 13.05 -10.24
C ASP A 230 -19.30 11.58 -10.08
N ARG A 231 -18.84 10.85 -9.05
CA ARG A 231 -19.10 9.41 -8.82
C ARG A 231 -18.72 8.53 -10.00
N ARG A 232 -17.55 8.79 -10.59
CA ARG A 232 -17.04 8.03 -11.74
C ARG A 232 -15.93 7.09 -11.31
N TRP A 233 -15.99 5.88 -11.86
CA TRP A 233 -14.97 4.86 -11.73
C TRP A 233 -14.49 4.48 -13.12
N ARG A 234 -13.19 4.46 -13.33
CA ARG A 234 -12.60 4.07 -14.60
C ARG A 234 -11.28 3.36 -14.38
N GLU A 235 -10.96 2.45 -15.29
CA GLU A 235 -9.66 1.83 -15.38
C GLU A 235 -9.03 2.20 -16.73
N VAL A 236 -7.76 2.57 -16.71
CA VAL A 236 -7.00 2.91 -17.90
C VAL A 236 -5.73 2.06 -17.94
N GLY A 237 -5.30 1.64 -19.13
CA GLY A 237 -4.02 0.96 -19.31
C GLY A 237 -2.87 1.94 -19.08
N VAL A 238 -1.80 1.47 -18.44
CA VAL A 238 -0.54 2.20 -18.29
C VAL A 238 0.49 1.55 -19.21
N PRO A 239 0.79 2.14 -20.37
CA PRO A 239 1.78 1.58 -21.27
C PRO A 239 3.18 1.77 -20.70
N ARG A 240 4.07 0.80 -20.99
CA ARG A 240 5.50 0.95 -20.72
C ARG A 240 6.07 2.05 -21.59
N ASP A 241 6.78 2.99 -20.99
CA ASP A 241 7.50 4.04 -21.72
C ASP A 241 8.84 3.49 -22.23
N PRO A 242 9.07 3.42 -23.54
CA PRO A 242 10.34 2.94 -24.10
C PRO A 242 11.55 3.82 -23.76
N ALA A 243 11.33 5.04 -23.29
CA ALA A 243 12.37 5.96 -22.85
C ALA A 243 12.50 6.04 -21.32
N CYS A 244 11.79 5.19 -20.56
CA CYS A 244 11.81 5.23 -19.09
C CYS A 244 13.21 4.88 -18.56
N PRO A 245 13.86 5.77 -17.79
CA PRO A 245 15.23 5.54 -17.31
C PRO A 245 15.29 4.50 -16.16
N ILE A 246 14.13 4.06 -15.63
CA ILE A 246 14.07 3.14 -14.49
C ILE A 246 13.91 1.69 -14.95
N CYS A 247 12.92 1.41 -15.78
CA CYS A 247 12.57 0.04 -16.15
C CYS A 247 13.13 -0.40 -17.52
N GLN A 248 13.87 0.48 -18.20
CA GLN A 248 14.60 0.16 -19.44
C GLN A 248 16.11 -0.02 -19.20
N ALA A 249 16.58 0.21 -17.97
CA ALA A 249 17.99 0.04 -17.60
C ALA A 249 18.39 -1.44 -17.50
#